data_61bbb9e7d29514a907173acb22c8c653
#
_entry.id   61bbb9e7d29514a907173acb22c8c653
#
_cell.length_a   1.000
_cell.length_b   1.000
_cell.length_c   1.000
_cell.angle_alpha   90.00
_cell.angle_beta   90.00
_cell.angle_gamma   90.00
#
_symmetry.space_group_name_H-M   'P 1'
#
loop_
_entity.id
_entity.type
_entity.pdbx_description
1 polymer ?
#
loop_
_entity_poly.entity_id
_entity_poly.type
_entity_poly.pdbx_seq_one_letter_code
_entity_poly.pdbx_strand_id
1 'polypeptide(L)'
;MKQFIAFSAALFIAGPAAAQDASQPNTAEPVAAQVAPTASPVSVPTLPQSGVSSATLTSQCELHVWPAERFQAMTTGWGVGFGMLGALADSAGHANGDKSRRSQLASALDSEGQLHALQQLDLVSLLHLPASRVIVHADALDPKTVDKVLTRRADSNSGCYNELIVTSVFYQKAAMWGRSLRTSFVLRHFEGSGAPLVKKTTGGNGLKIFPVKEGQDTTAADAELVSVFQKNFTEAAANFAKQTGQVGQ
;
A
#
# COMPACT_ATOMS: atom_id res chain seq x y z
N MET A 1 -7.70 -55.38 22.61
CA MET A 1 -7.99 -55.59 21.16
C MET A 1 -7.56 -54.33 20.44
N LYS A 2 -6.47 -54.43 19.67
CA LYS A 2 -5.90 -53.29 18.93
C LYS A 2 -6.30 -53.48 17.45
N GLN A 3 -7.08 -52.56 16.89
CA GLN A 3 -7.35 -52.53 15.44
C GLN A 3 -6.45 -51.49 14.77
N PHE A 4 -5.61 -51.95 13.90
CA PHE A 4 -4.82 -51.13 13.00
C PHE A 4 -5.65 -50.88 11.72
N ILE A 5 -5.90 -49.62 11.40
CA ILE A 5 -6.48 -49.20 10.14
C ILE A 5 -5.32 -48.76 9.25
N ALA A 6 -5.05 -49.51 8.21
CA ALA A 6 -4.07 -49.15 7.17
C ALA A 6 -4.74 -48.20 6.17
N PHE A 7 -4.17 -47.01 5.96
CA PHE A 7 -4.54 -46.10 4.88
C PHE A 7 -3.58 -46.34 3.69
N SER A 8 -4.16 -46.80 2.59
CA SER A 8 -3.45 -46.89 1.30
C SER A 8 -3.41 -45.50 0.66
N ALA A 9 -2.21 -45.06 0.33
CA ALA A 9 -1.98 -43.86 -0.46
C ALA A 9 -2.06 -44.20 -1.95
N ALA A 10 -2.97 -43.60 -2.69
CA ALA A 10 -3.05 -43.63 -4.14
C ALA A 10 -2.26 -42.44 -4.72
N LEU A 11 -1.23 -42.78 -5.47
CA LEU A 11 -0.35 -41.86 -6.20
C LEU A 11 -0.97 -41.58 -7.58
N PHE A 12 -1.46 -40.36 -7.83
CA PHE A 12 -1.84 -39.95 -9.18
C PHE A 12 -0.71 -39.14 -9.82
N ILE A 13 -0.16 -39.71 -10.88
CA ILE A 13 0.79 -39.06 -11.77
C ILE A 13 -0.03 -38.43 -12.91
N ALA A 14 -0.02 -37.12 -13.04
CA ALA A 14 -0.54 -36.41 -14.20
C ALA A 14 0.63 -35.85 -15.02
N GLY A 15 0.64 -36.24 -16.30
CA GLY A 15 1.67 -35.91 -17.27
C GLY A 15 1.54 -34.50 -17.85
N PRO A 16 2.57 -34.05 -18.63
CA PRO A 16 2.66 -32.69 -19.14
C PRO A 16 1.85 -32.49 -20.43
N ALA A 17 1.12 -31.41 -20.53
CA ALA A 17 0.50 -30.95 -21.76
C ALA A 17 1.40 -29.89 -22.42
N ALA A 18 1.59 -30.11 -23.72
CA ALA A 18 2.52 -29.44 -24.61
C ALA A 18 2.12 -27.98 -24.93
N ALA A 19 3.15 -27.23 -25.24
CA ALA A 19 3.14 -25.89 -25.82
C ALA A 19 2.44 -25.83 -27.19
N GLN A 20 1.78 -24.71 -27.45
CA GLN A 20 1.51 -24.25 -28.82
C GLN A 20 2.05 -22.84 -29.00
N ASP A 21 3.04 -22.82 -29.85
CA ASP A 21 3.72 -21.72 -30.52
C ASP A 21 2.78 -21.11 -31.56
N ALA A 22 2.65 -19.80 -31.57
CA ALA A 22 2.05 -19.07 -32.68
C ALA A 22 2.77 -17.73 -32.88
N SER A 23 3.86 -17.82 -33.63
CA SER A 23 4.54 -16.70 -34.27
C SER A 23 3.63 -16.08 -35.35
N GLN A 24 3.46 -14.77 -35.34
CA GLN A 24 3.20 -14.00 -36.56
C GLN A 24 3.99 -12.70 -36.58
N PRO A 25 4.77 -12.44 -37.63
CA PRO A 25 5.43 -11.17 -37.82
C PRO A 25 4.54 -10.22 -38.58
N ASN A 26 4.37 -8.99 -38.10
CA ASN A 26 3.75 -7.94 -38.87
C ASN A 26 4.81 -6.89 -39.25
N THR A 27 5.19 -6.98 -40.51
CA THR A 27 6.00 -6.02 -41.25
C THR A 27 5.13 -4.82 -41.59
N ALA A 28 5.53 -3.62 -41.20
CA ALA A 28 4.99 -2.39 -41.75
C ALA A 28 6.13 -1.43 -42.11
N GLU A 29 6.10 -1.03 -43.33
CA GLU A 29 6.99 -0.24 -44.17
C GLU A 29 7.10 1.23 -43.72
N PRO A 30 8.22 1.94 -43.98
CA PRO A 30 8.41 3.33 -43.62
C PRO A 30 7.89 4.28 -44.70
N VAL A 31 7.07 5.22 -44.34
CA VAL A 31 6.72 6.36 -45.20
C VAL A 31 7.57 7.56 -44.81
N ALA A 32 8.47 7.92 -45.68
CA ALA A 32 9.19 9.18 -45.66
C ALA A 32 8.30 10.31 -46.21
N ALA A 33 8.22 11.42 -45.49
CA ALA A 33 7.84 12.70 -46.08
C ALA A 33 8.61 13.82 -45.41
N GLN A 34 9.62 14.31 -46.13
CA GLN A 34 10.29 15.58 -45.91
C GLN A 34 9.34 16.72 -46.29
N VAL A 35 9.16 17.68 -45.40
CA VAL A 35 8.91 19.08 -45.81
C VAL A 35 9.57 19.99 -44.77
N ALA A 36 10.59 20.70 -45.20
CA ALA A 36 11.15 21.84 -44.49
C ALA A 36 10.35 23.12 -44.82
N PRO A 37 10.10 23.98 -43.87
CA PRO A 37 9.98 25.39 -44.16
C PRO A 37 11.11 26.20 -43.48
N THR A 38 11.81 26.89 -44.28
CA THR A 38 12.72 27.97 -44.00
C THR A 38 11.99 29.05 -43.21
N ALA A 39 12.38 29.30 -41.97
CA ALA A 39 11.92 30.44 -41.19
C ALA A 39 13.09 31.40 -40.95
N SER A 40 12.94 32.61 -41.43
CA SER A 40 13.85 33.76 -41.26
C SER A 40 13.99 34.12 -39.77
N PRO A 41 15.17 34.66 -39.35
CA PRO A 41 15.37 35.06 -37.97
C PRO A 41 14.66 36.39 -37.68
N VAL A 42 13.65 36.31 -36.85
CA VAL A 42 13.00 37.47 -36.22
C VAL A 42 13.85 37.89 -35.03
N SER A 43 14.46 39.07 -35.10
CA SER A 43 15.18 39.72 -34.02
C SER A 43 14.20 40.04 -32.87
N VAL A 44 14.30 39.33 -31.77
CA VAL A 44 13.55 39.62 -30.54
C VAL A 44 14.29 40.71 -29.77
N PRO A 45 13.61 41.80 -29.37
CA PRO A 45 14.22 42.84 -28.52
C PRO A 45 14.53 42.26 -27.15
N THR A 46 15.81 42.40 -26.75
CA THR A 46 16.30 42.04 -25.42
C THR A 46 15.64 42.93 -24.38
N LEU A 47 14.66 42.35 -23.64
CA LEU A 47 14.12 42.94 -22.42
C LEU A 47 15.21 42.90 -21.32
N PRO A 48 15.35 43.97 -20.50
CA PRO A 48 16.27 43.97 -19.38
C PRO A 48 15.90 42.84 -18.43
N GLN A 49 16.83 41.92 -18.21
CA GLN A 49 16.75 40.91 -17.17
C GLN A 49 16.75 41.62 -15.82
N SER A 50 15.55 41.94 -15.30
CA SER A 50 15.40 42.25 -13.89
C SER A 50 15.92 41.04 -13.13
N GLY A 51 17.01 41.25 -12.38
CA GLY A 51 17.62 40.23 -11.53
C GLY A 51 16.53 39.57 -10.66
N VAL A 52 16.12 38.39 -11.05
CA VAL A 52 15.38 37.52 -10.19
C VAL A 52 16.34 37.18 -9.06
N SER A 53 16.20 37.90 -7.93
CA SER A 53 16.81 37.50 -6.67
C SER A 53 16.56 36.02 -6.56
N SER A 54 17.63 35.24 -6.50
CA SER A 54 17.58 33.83 -6.12
C SER A 54 16.97 33.80 -4.74
N ALA A 55 15.61 33.80 -4.68
CA ALA A 55 14.90 33.51 -3.47
C ALA A 55 15.50 32.18 -3.01
N THR A 56 16.20 32.23 -1.90
CA THR A 56 16.68 31.09 -1.15
C THR A 56 15.56 30.09 -1.20
N LEU A 57 15.72 29.01 -1.97
CA LEU A 57 14.84 27.86 -1.96
C LEU A 57 14.94 27.34 -0.52
N THR A 58 14.13 27.90 0.36
CA THR A 58 13.89 27.35 1.69
C THR A 58 13.58 25.89 1.40
N SER A 59 14.46 25.00 1.79
CA SER A 59 14.36 23.57 1.50
C SER A 59 13.05 23.09 2.10
N GLN A 60 12.01 23.09 1.26
CA GLN A 60 10.68 22.67 1.68
C GLN A 60 10.80 21.23 2.14
N CYS A 61 10.22 20.92 3.30
CA CYS A 61 10.16 19.56 3.79
C CYS A 61 9.45 18.65 2.76
N GLU A 62 9.82 17.40 2.73
CA GLU A 62 9.21 16.40 1.85
C GLU A 62 8.58 15.27 2.67
N LEU A 63 7.37 14.88 2.28
CA LEU A 63 6.69 13.70 2.77
C LEU A 63 6.49 12.74 1.60
N HIS A 64 7.24 11.68 1.59
CA HIS A 64 7.11 10.60 0.62
C HIS A 64 6.15 9.53 1.13
N VAL A 65 5.20 9.09 0.27
CA VAL A 65 4.14 8.16 0.65
C VAL A 65 4.17 6.93 -0.25
N TRP A 66 4.22 5.74 0.37
CA TRP A 66 4.18 4.45 -0.32
C TRP A 66 2.96 3.62 0.10
N PRO A 67 2.26 2.99 -0.86
CA PRO A 67 1.15 2.07 -0.58
C PRO A 67 1.66 0.69 -0.16
N ALA A 68 0.73 -0.19 0.23
CA ALA A 68 0.99 -1.60 0.47
C ALA A 68 0.49 -2.46 -0.70
N GLU A 69 1.27 -3.49 -1.06
CA GLU A 69 0.78 -4.61 -1.89
C GLU A 69 0.30 -5.80 -1.06
N ARG A 70 0.56 -5.77 0.24
CA ARG A 70 0.27 -6.91 1.11
C ARG A 70 -1.13 -6.86 1.65
N PHE A 71 -2.02 -7.61 1.00
CA PHE A 71 -3.38 -7.81 1.43
C PHE A 71 -3.54 -9.16 2.12
N GLN A 72 -4.20 -9.16 3.27
CA GLN A 72 -4.48 -10.37 4.03
C GLN A 72 -5.94 -10.41 4.43
N ALA A 73 -6.50 -11.62 4.48
CA ALA A 73 -7.81 -11.87 5.03
C ALA A 73 -7.73 -13.10 5.93
N MET A 74 -8.33 -13.02 7.09
CA MET A 74 -8.39 -14.11 8.05
C MET A 74 -9.77 -14.15 8.72
N THR A 75 -10.36 -15.32 8.70
CA THR A 75 -11.56 -15.61 9.47
C THR A 75 -11.20 -16.56 10.59
N THR A 76 -11.51 -16.18 11.82
CA THR A 76 -11.34 -17.03 12.99
C THR A 76 -12.72 -17.39 13.56
N GLY A 77 -13.02 -18.69 13.64
CA GLY A 77 -14.24 -19.21 14.24
C GLY A 77 -14.06 -19.54 15.73
N TRP A 78 -14.99 -20.32 16.26
CA TRP A 78 -14.95 -20.78 17.65
C TRP A 78 -13.87 -21.84 17.91
N GLY A 79 -13.35 -22.47 16.85
CA GLY A 79 -12.33 -23.53 16.93
C GLY A 79 -11.02 -23.08 17.56
N VAL A 80 -10.71 -21.79 17.55
CA VAL A 80 -9.48 -21.21 18.16
C VAL A 80 -9.42 -21.50 19.68
N GLY A 81 -10.57 -21.61 20.35
CA GLY A 81 -10.67 -21.94 21.78
C GLY A 81 -10.23 -23.37 22.12
N PHE A 82 -10.13 -24.28 21.14
CA PHE A 82 -9.72 -25.67 21.33
C PHE A 82 -8.22 -25.91 21.07
N GLY A 83 -7.41 -24.86 21.12
CA GLY A 83 -5.97 -24.93 20.94
C GLY A 83 -5.51 -25.09 19.48
N MET A 84 -4.27 -25.55 19.28
CA MET A 84 -3.63 -25.60 17.97
C MET A 84 -4.39 -26.44 16.92
N LEU A 85 -4.94 -27.57 17.32
CA LEU A 85 -5.71 -28.45 16.42
C LEU A 85 -7.04 -27.84 16.00
N GLY A 86 -7.75 -27.18 16.91
CA GLY A 86 -8.96 -26.44 16.60
C GLY A 86 -8.70 -25.25 15.68
N ALA A 87 -7.62 -24.52 15.88
CA ALA A 87 -7.22 -23.41 15.02
C ALA A 87 -6.85 -23.86 13.60
N LEU A 88 -6.18 -25.00 13.43
CA LEU A 88 -5.86 -25.56 12.12
C LEU A 88 -7.09 -26.01 11.34
N ALA A 89 -8.02 -26.71 12.01
CA ALA A 89 -9.27 -27.15 11.38
C ALA A 89 -10.14 -25.95 10.98
N ASP A 90 -10.24 -24.93 11.83
CA ASP A 90 -10.97 -23.70 11.59
C ASP A 90 -10.40 -22.91 10.40
N SER A 91 -9.08 -22.76 10.33
CA SER A 91 -8.42 -22.05 9.24
C SER A 91 -8.59 -22.74 7.87
N ALA A 92 -8.56 -24.07 7.83
CA ALA A 92 -8.78 -24.84 6.60
C ALA A 92 -10.22 -24.67 6.08
N GLY A 93 -11.22 -24.62 6.97
CA GLY A 93 -12.62 -24.41 6.61
C GLY A 93 -12.92 -23.03 6.02
N HIS A 94 -12.08 -22.04 6.29
CA HIS A 94 -12.28 -20.65 5.84
C HIS A 94 -11.38 -20.21 4.67
N ALA A 95 -10.43 -21.05 4.24
CA ALA A 95 -9.39 -20.70 3.28
C ALA A 95 -9.91 -20.11 1.94
N ASN A 96 -10.94 -20.72 1.35
CA ASN A 96 -11.53 -20.25 0.10
C ASN A 96 -12.25 -18.89 0.27
N GLY A 97 -13.01 -18.73 1.36
CA GLY A 97 -13.66 -17.47 1.67
C GLY A 97 -12.64 -16.34 1.94
N ASP A 98 -11.55 -16.65 2.61
CA ASP A 98 -10.49 -15.67 2.88
C ASP A 98 -9.71 -15.28 1.61
N LYS A 99 -9.57 -16.21 0.67
CA LYS A 99 -9.01 -15.91 -0.67
C LYS A 99 -9.90 -14.93 -1.45
N SER A 100 -11.22 -15.17 -1.48
CA SER A 100 -12.17 -14.27 -2.15
C SER A 100 -12.16 -12.88 -1.50
N ARG A 101 -12.21 -12.79 -0.17
CA ARG A 101 -12.16 -11.52 0.57
C ARG A 101 -10.85 -10.76 0.32
N ARG A 102 -9.73 -11.48 0.23
CA ARG A 102 -8.44 -10.87 -0.11
C ARG A 102 -8.45 -10.27 -1.51
N SER A 103 -9.05 -10.97 -2.48
CA SER A 103 -9.19 -10.46 -3.85
C SER A 103 -10.07 -9.22 -3.89
N GLN A 104 -11.24 -9.22 -3.23
CA GLN A 104 -12.11 -8.04 -3.14
C GLN A 104 -11.41 -6.85 -2.45
N LEU A 105 -10.69 -7.11 -1.36
CA LEU A 105 -9.92 -6.09 -0.65
C LEU A 105 -8.81 -5.49 -1.53
N ALA A 106 -8.10 -6.33 -2.27
CA ALA A 106 -7.04 -5.89 -3.20
C ALA A 106 -7.60 -5.11 -4.39
N SER A 107 -8.84 -5.37 -4.80
CA SER A 107 -9.51 -4.60 -5.87
C SER A 107 -9.97 -3.22 -5.39
N ALA A 108 -10.46 -3.13 -4.14
CA ALA A 108 -11.01 -1.88 -3.60
C ALA A 108 -9.93 -0.93 -3.05
N LEU A 109 -8.82 -1.48 -2.55
CA LEU A 109 -7.73 -0.75 -1.91
C LEU A 109 -6.37 -1.14 -2.53
N ASP A 110 -6.30 -1.25 -3.85
CA ASP A 110 -5.02 -1.40 -4.55
C ASP A 110 -4.08 -0.21 -4.27
N SER A 111 -2.89 -0.22 -4.83
CA SER A 111 -1.90 0.85 -4.60
C SER A 111 -2.45 2.23 -4.94
N GLU A 112 -3.17 2.36 -6.04
CA GLU A 112 -3.77 3.62 -6.48
C GLU A 112 -4.90 4.05 -5.54
N GLY A 113 -5.81 3.14 -5.19
CA GLY A 113 -6.91 3.39 -4.25
C GLY A 113 -6.44 3.83 -2.86
N GLN A 114 -5.37 3.21 -2.34
CA GLN A 114 -4.75 3.62 -1.09
C GLN A 114 -4.18 5.04 -1.16
N LEU A 115 -3.41 5.34 -2.22
CA LEU A 115 -2.82 6.67 -2.40
C LEU A 115 -3.89 7.73 -2.59
N HIS A 116 -4.92 7.45 -3.40
CA HIS A 116 -6.05 8.35 -3.58
C HIS A 116 -6.78 8.61 -2.25
N ALA A 117 -7.03 7.57 -1.45
CA ALA A 117 -7.64 7.71 -0.14
C ALA A 117 -6.81 8.58 0.81
N LEU A 118 -5.48 8.43 0.80
CA LEU A 118 -4.58 9.25 1.62
C LEU A 118 -4.49 10.69 1.12
N GLN A 119 -4.47 10.93 -0.18
CA GLN A 119 -4.43 12.28 -0.76
C GLN A 119 -5.67 13.11 -0.47
N GLN A 120 -6.80 12.49 -0.15
CA GLN A 120 -8.01 13.18 0.30
C GLN A 120 -7.89 13.74 1.74
N LEU A 121 -6.85 13.36 2.46
CA LEU A 121 -6.57 13.81 3.82
C LEU A 121 -5.46 14.86 3.83
N ASP A 122 -5.51 15.79 4.78
CA ASP A 122 -4.37 16.68 5.06
C ASP A 122 -3.30 15.91 5.86
N LEU A 123 -2.47 15.17 5.13
CA LEU A 123 -1.43 14.32 5.73
C LEU A 123 -0.43 15.13 6.57
N VAL A 124 -0.08 16.32 6.11
CA VAL A 124 0.92 17.18 6.76
C VAL A 124 0.42 17.62 8.12
N SER A 125 -0.80 18.14 8.17
CA SER A 125 -1.45 18.56 9.44
C SER A 125 -1.69 17.39 10.37
N LEU A 126 -2.19 16.23 9.85
CA LEU A 126 -2.46 15.05 10.67
C LEU A 126 -1.19 14.47 11.30
N LEU A 127 -0.07 14.49 10.58
CA LEU A 127 1.22 13.99 11.06
C LEU A 127 2.01 15.04 11.87
N HIS A 128 1.46 16.26 12.05
CA HIS A 128 2.13 17.38 12.71
C HIS A 128 3.51 17.70 12.12
N LEU A 129 3.64 17.57 10.79
CA LEU A 129 4.87 17.88 10.09
C LEU A 129 4.94 19.39 9.76
N PRO A 130 6.15 19.96 9.63
CA PRO A 130 6.29 21.31 9.05
C PRO A 130 5.74 21.31 7.62
N ALA A 131 5.51 22.51 7.06
CA ALA A 131 5.01 22.65 5.69
C ALA A 131 5.83 21.77 4.73
N SER A 132 5.20 20.76 4.16
CA SER A 132 5.84 19.71 3.38
C SER A 132 5.18 19.53 2.03
N ARG A 133 5.99 19.26 1.00
CA ARG A 133 5.49 18.75 -0.28
C ARG A 133 5.21 17.24 -0.14
N VAL A 134 4.00 16.83 -0.47
CA VAL A 134 3.63 15.40 -0.48
C VAL A 134 3.98 14.80 -1.85
N ILE A 135 4.75 13.73 -1.84
CA ILE A 135 5.21 12.98 -3.03
C ILE A 135 4.73 11.54 -2.88
N VAL A 136 3.87 11.10 -3.79
CA VAL A 136 3.34 9.74 -3.78
C VAL A 136 4.13 8.83 -4.72
N HIS A 137 4.33 7.59 -4.33
CA HIS A 137 5.00 6.55 -5.11
C HIS A 137 4.02 5.45 -5.42
N ALA A 138 3.89 5.09 -6.70
CA ALA A 138 2.97 4.05 -7.14
C ALA A 138 3.39 2.64 -6.69
N ASP A 139 4.71 2.40 -6.62
CA ASP A 139 5.28 1.10 -6.28
C ASP A 139 5.29 0.89 -4.77
N ALA A 140 4.71 -0.21 -4.33
CA ALA A 140 4.75 -0.60 -2.92
C ALA A 140 6.15 -1.08 -2.50
N LEU A 141 6.48 -0.87 -1.24
CA LEU A 141 7.73 -1.36 -0.66
C LEU A 141 7.54 -2.74 -0.04
N ASP A 142 8.51 -3.64 -0.22
CA ASP A 142 8.51 -4.92 0.49
C ASP A 142 8.60 -4.67 2.02
N PRO A 143 7.56 -5.05 2.79
CA PRO A 143 7.52 -4.82 4.23
C PRO A 143 8.72 -5.39 4.99
N LYS A 144 9.36 -6.44 4.45
CA LYS A 144 10.55 -7.06 5.06
C LYS A 144 11.79 -6.16 4.98
N THR A 145 11.79 -5.20 4.06
CA THR A 145 12.90 -4.27 3.87
C THR A 145 12.70 -2.94 4.60
N VAL A 146 11.46 -2.63 5.00
CA VAL A 146 11.13 -1.34 5.64
C VAL A 146 11.99 -1.08 6.88
N ASP A 147 12.24 -2.12 7.68
CA ASP A 147 13.04 -2.01 8.91
C ASP A 147 14.55 -2.15 8.68
N LYS A 148 14.96 -2.74 7.56
CA LYS A 148 16.37 -3.05 7.29
C LYS A 148 17.10 -1.91 6.60
N VAL A 149 16.39 -1.13 5.76
CA VAL A 149 16.97 -0.01 5.03
C VAL A 149 16.92 1.23 5.91
N LEU A 150 18.05 1.67 6.41
CA LEU A 150 18.17 2.82 7.31
C LEU A 150 18.41 4.15 6.57
N THR A 151 18.55 4.11 5.25
CA THR A 151 18.72 5.28 4.39
C THR A 151 17.38 5.76 3.82
N ARG A 152 17.36 6.96 3.25
CA ARG A 152 16.23 7.48 2.47
C ARG A 152 15.95 6.56 1.29
N ARG A 153 14.67 6.36 0.97
CA ARG A 153 14.24 5.47 -0.12
C ARG A 153 14.05 6.17 -1.45
N ALA A 154 13.92 7.47 -1.43
CA ALA A 154 13.92 8.29 -2.63
C ALA A 154 15.08 9.26 -2.60
N ASP A 155 15.63 9.58 -3.79
CA ASP A 155 16.63 10.61 -3.93
C ASP A 155 16.00 11.97 -3.61
N SER A 156 16.54 12.64 -2.63
CA SER A 156 16.08 13.96 -2.21
C SER A 156 17.22 14.74 -1.58
N ASN A 157 17.32 16.01 -1.97
CA ASN A 157 18.25 16.99 -1.39
C ASN A 157 17.59 17.81 -0.27
N SER A 158 16.34 17.49 0.11
CA SER A 158 15.65 18.17 1.21
C SER A 158 16.34 17.93 2.54
N GLY A 159 16.58 18.99 3.31
CA GLY A 159 17.10 18.88 4.66
C GLY A 159 16.11 18.25 5.64
N CYS A 160 14.81 18.28 5.32
CA CYS A 160 13.72 17.74 6.10
C CYS A 160 12.96 16.72 5.23
N TYR A 161 13.15 15.43 5.53
CA TYR A 161 12.64 14.32 4.70
C TYR A 161 11.89 13.31 5.59
N ASN A 162 10.67 13.00 5.18
CA ASN A 162 9.80 12.08 5.88
C ASN A 162 9.29 10.99 4.94
N GLU A 163 9.04 9.81 5.48
CA GLU A 163 8.46 8.67 4.77
C GLU A 163 7.26 8.14 5.52
N LEU A 164 6.12 8.08 4.85
CA LEU A 164 4.91 7.38 5.28
C LEU A 164 4.74 6.12 4.45
N ILE A 165 4.78 4.97 5.09
CA ILE A 165 4.73 3.67 4.41
C ILE A 165 3.54 2.89 4.96
N VAL A 166 2.61 2.53 4.07
CA VAL A 166 1.58 1.53 4.37
C VAL A 166 2.22 0.16 4.19
N THR A 167 2.27 -0.65 5.24
CA THR A 167 2.97 -1.94 5.20
C THR A 167 2.06 -3.14 5.04
N SER A 168 0.79 -3.02 5.43
CA SER A 168 -0.20 -4.08 5.23
C SER A 168 -1.62 -3.56 5.36
N VAL A 169 -2.52 -4.18 4.61
CA VAL A 169 -3.97 -4.04 4.73
C VAL A 169 -4.55 -5.41 5.05
N PHE A 170 -5.24 -5.54 6.18
CA PHE A 170 -5.65 -6.79 6.75
C PHE A 170 -7.13 -6.80 7.13
N TYR A 171 -7.92 -7.65 6.47
CA TYR A 171 -9.27 -7.95 6.88
C TYR A 171 -9.27 -9.06 7.93
N GLN A 172 -9.97 -8.84 9.03
CA GLN A 172 -10.17 -9.82 10.07
C GLN A 172 -11.67 -10.01 10.35
N LYS A 173 -12.11 -11.28 10.38
CA LYS A 173 -13.42 -11.67 10.91
C LYS A 173 -13.21 -12.57 12.12
N ALA A 174 -13.67 -12.16 13.28
CA ALA A 174 -13.62 -12.94 14.48
C ALA A 174 -15.04 -13.24 14.99
N ALA A 175 -15.26 -14.43 15.52
CA ALA A 175 -16.59 -14.89 15.96
C ALA A 175 -17.24 -13.94 16.98
N MET A 176 -16.46 -13.36 17.90
CA MET A 176 -16.95 -12.47 18.96
C MET A 176 -16.82 -10.99 18.64
N TRP A 177 -15.83 -10.61 17.81
CA TRP A 177 -15.47 -9.20 17.56
C TRP A 177 -15.98 -8.67 16.22
N GLY A 178 -16.67 -9.53 15.45
CA GLY A 178 -17.20 -9.14 14.15
C GLY A 178 -16.12 -9.01 13.07
N ARG A 179 -16.34 -8.06 12.16
CA ARG A 179 -15.49 -7.78 11.00
C ARG A 179 -14.74 -6.47 11.21
N SER A 180 -13.48 -6.44 10.86
CA SER A 180 -12.65 -5.23 10.94
C SER A 180 -11.62 -5.16 9.82
N LEU A 181 -11.26 -3.94 9.44
CA LEU A 181 -10.10 -3.63 8.61
C LEU A 181 -9.00 -3.11 9.52
N ARG A 182 -7.83 -3.72 9.43
CA ARG A 182 -6.61 -3.26 10.10
C ARG A 182 -5.61 -2.79 9.06
N THR A 183 -4.96 -1.67 9.33
CA THR A 183 -3.93 -1.12 8.45
C THR A 183 -2.71 -0.75 9.27
N SER A 184 -1.55 -1.24 8.85
CA SER A 184 -0.28 -0.95 9.52
C SER A 184 0.48 0.14 8.77
N PHE A 185 0.98 1.12 9.53
CA PHE A 185 1.70 2.27 9.02
C PHE A 185 3.05 2.39 9.72
N VAL A 186 4.04 2.86 8.94
CA VAL A 186 5.36 3.23 9.44
C VAL A 186 5.62 4.67 9.02
N LEU A 187 5.96 5.52 9.99
CA LEU A 187 6.45 6.87 9.77
C LEU A 187 7.94 6.91 10.09
N ARG A 188 8.74 7.39 9.13
CA ARG A 188 10.18 7.55 9.27
C ARG A 188 10.52 9.02 9.09
N HIS A 189 11.21 9.57 10.05
CA HIS A 189 11.67 10.96 10.03
C HIS A 189 13.19 10.99 9.98
N PHE A 190 13.75 11.75 9.04
CA PHE A 190 15.19 11.88 8.86
C PHE A 190 15.63 13.30 9.19
N GLU A 191 16.50 13.40 10.18
CA GLU A 191 17.22 14.62 10.52
C GLU A 191 18.66 14.51 10.01
N GLY A 192 18.96 15.27 8.95
CA GLY A 192 20.28 15.22 8.34
C GLY A 192 20.60 13.87 7.69
N SER A 193 21.82 13.37 7.92
CA SER A 193 22.34 12.10 7.38
C SER A 193 22.27 10.92 8.36
N GLY A 194 21.66 11.12 9.51
CA GLY A 194 21.54 10.09 10.55
C GLY A 194 20.52 9.00 10.22
N ALA A 195 20.49 7.96 11.09
CA ALA A 195 19.44 6.96 11.02
C ALA A 195 18.06 7.59 11.30
N PRO A 196 16.99 7.13 10.65
CA PRO A 196 15.66 7.71 10.83
C PRO A 196 15.08 7.40 12.22
N LEU A 197 14.34 8.34 12.77
CA LEU A 197 13.39 8.06 13.84
C LEU A 197 12.22 7.27 13.23
N VAL A 198 12.01 6.03 13.68
CA VAL A 198 10.99 5.14 13.14
C VAL A 198 9.85 4.98 14.14
N LYS A 199 8.63 5.27 13.71
CA LYS A 199 7.41 5.03 14.47
C LYS A 199 6.52 4.04 13.72
N LYS A 200 5.93 3.09 14.44
CA LYS A 200 5.04 2.08 13.87
C LYS A 200 3.73 2.06 14.62
N THR A 201 2.65 1.93 13.88
CA THR A 201 1.32 1.82 14.48
C THR A 201 0.37 1.05 13.56
N THR A 202 -0.72 0.56 14.14
CA THR A 202 -1.78 -0.11 13.41
C THR A 202 -3.10 0.51 13.81
N GLY A 203 -3.84 1.05 12.85
CA GLY A 203 -5.25 1.42 12.99
C GLY A 203 -6.13 0.19 12.78
N GLY A 204 -7.31 0.16 13.42
CA GLY A 204 -8.22 -0.97 13.26
C GLY A 204 -9.66 -0.60 13.58
N ASN A 205 -10.54 -0.62 12.57
CA ASN A 205 -11.94 -0.26 12.70
C ASN A 205 -12.89 -1.32 12.15
N GLY A 206 -14.11 -1.37 12.72
CA GLY A 206 -15.15 -2.31 12.35
C GLY A 206 -15.72 -2.05 10.95
N LEU A 207 -16.14 -3.13 10.28
CA LEU A 207 -16.82 -3.13 8.99
C LEU A 207 -18.26 -3.63 9.15
N LYS A 208 -19.19 -2.99 8.45
CA LYS A 208 -20.63 -3.35 8.50
C LYS A 208 -21.09 -4.00 7.20
N ILE A 209 -20.60 -3.54 6.06
CA ILE A 209 -21.01 -3.94 4.72
C ILE A 209 -20.05 -4.99 4.16
N PHE A 210 -18.76 -4.70 4.11
CA PHE A 210 -17.75 -5.60 3.57
C PHE A 210 -17.58 -6.89 4.41
N PRO A 211 -17.39 -8.07 3.79
CA PRO A 211 -17.40 -8.36 2.37
C PRO A 211 -18.81 -8.55 1.83
N VAL A 212 -18.99 -8.34 0.53
CA VAL A 212 -20.23 -8.67 -0.16
C VAL A 212 -20.20 -10.11 -0.69
N LYS A 213 -21.37 -10.66 -0.99
CA LYS A 213 -21.47 -11.99 -1.62
C LYS A 213 -21.09 -11.85 -3.10
N GLU A 214 -20.60 -12.94 -3.66
CA GLU A 214 -20.28 -13.01 -5.10
C GLU A 214 -21.49 -12.63 -5.97
N GLY A 215 -21.25 -11.81 -6.98
CA GLY A 215 -22.29 -11.30 -7.88
C GLY A 215 -23.13 -10.15 -7.33
N GLN A 216 -22.88 -9.65 -6.13
CA GLN A 216 -23.51 -8.45 -5.60
C GLN A 216 -22.73 -7.18 -5.96
N ASP A 217 -23.43 -6.03 -6.00
CA ASP A 217 -22.81 -4.72 -6.15
C ASP A 217 -21.85 -4.43 -5.00
N THR A 218 -20.59 -4.09 -5.33
CA THR A 218 -19.52 -3.82 -4.38
C THR A 218 -19.43 -2.35 -3.97
N THR A 219 -20.07 -1.43 -4.68
CA THR A 219 -19.89 0.02 -4.56
C THR A 219 -19.94 0.52 -3.11
N ALA A 220 -20.95 0.08 -2.34
CA ALA A 220 -21.09 0.49 -0.95
C ALA A 220 -20.01 -0.12 -0.03
N ALA A 221 -19.58 -1.35 -0.33
CA ALA A 221 -18.52 -2.03 0.42
C ALA A 221 -17.15 -1.41 0.14
N ASP A 222 -16.90 -1.02 -1.10
CA ASP A 222 -15.65 -0.36 -1.52
C ASP A 222 -15.56 1.04 -0.89
N ALA A 223 -16.65 1.80 -0.88
CA ALA A 223 -16.73 3.08 -0.18
C ALA A 223 -16.51 2.94 1.35
N GLU A 224 -17.06 1.88 1.96
CA GLU A 224 -16.79 1.57 3.37
C GLU A 224 -15.32 1.28 3.61
N LEU A 225 -14.68 0.47 2.76
CA LEU A 225 -13.26 0.13 2.89
C LEU A 225 -12.38 1.38 2.81
N VAL A 226 -12.62 2.29 1.85
CA VAL A 226 -11.90 3.55 1.73
C VAL A 226 -12.09 4.42 2.98
N SER A 227 -13.32 4.58 3.44
CA SER A 227 -13.64 5.38 4.64
C SER A 227 -12.97 4.80 5.90
N VAL A 228 -13.01 3.47 6.07
CA VAL A 228 -12.37 2.82 7.22
C VAL A 228 -10.84 2.86 7.12
N PHE A 229 -10.27 2.78 5.92
CA PHE A 229 -8.84 2.97 5.71
C PHE A 229 -8.37 4.37 6.10
N GLN A 230 -9.10 5.42 5.70
CA GLN A 230 -8.84 6.80 6.10
C GLN A 230 -8.95 7.00 7.61
N LYS A 231 -9.96 6.41 8.25
CA LYS A 231 -10.13 6.45 9.69
C LYS A 231 -8.97 5.74 10.41
N ASN A 232 -8.55 4.57 9.93
CA ASN A 232 -7.38 3.85 10.45
C ASN A 232 -6.12 4.71 10.39
N PHE A 233 -5.93 5.47 9.29
CA PHE A 233 -4.80 6.38 9.17
C PHE A 233 -4.90 7.55 10.16
N THR A 234 -6.06 8.17 10.30
CA THR A 234 -6.26 9.29 11.25
C THR A 234 -5.94 8.88 12.69
N GLU A 235 -6.36 7.68 13.10
CA GLU A 235 -6.02 7.12 14.41
C GLU A 235 -4.52 6.81 14.52
N ALA A 236 -3.92 6.31 13.44
CA ALA A 236 -2.49 6.06 13.37
C ALA A 236 -1.68 7.35 13.53
N ALA A 237 -2.09 8.43 12.87
CA ALA A 237 -1.45 9.74 12.97
C ALA A 237 -1.50 10.29 14.40
N ALA A 238 -2.65 10.18 15.07
CA ALA A 238 -2.77 10.54 16.48
C ALA A 238 -1.86 9.71 17.41
N ASN A 239 -1.64 8.43 17.08
CA ASN A 239 -0.73 7.57 17.82
C ASN A 239 0.75 7.92 17.56
N PHE A 240 1.11 8.32 16.36
CA PHE A 240 2.45 8.83 16.05
C PHE A 240 2.77 10.09 16.87
N ALA A 241 1.82 11.01 17.01
CA ALA A 241 1.97 12.21 17.82
C ALA A 241 2.25 11.88 19.29
N LYS A 242 1.53 10.91 19.88
CA LYS A 242 1.76 10.47 21.26
C LYS A 242 3.15 9.88 21.47
N GLN A 243 3.69 9.15 20.51
CA GLN A 243 5.04 8.56 20.58
C GLN A 243 6.14 9.62 20.54
N THR A 244 5.86 10.84 20.05
CA THR A 244 6.82 11.95 20.07
C THR A 244 6.97 12.54 21.47
N GLY A 245 5.90 12.61 22.27
CA GLY A 245 5.92 13.15 23.63
C GLY A 245 6.62 12.27 24.67
N GLN A 246 6.91 11.00 24.37
CA GLN A 246 7.55 10.07 25.31
C GLN A 246 9.09 10.05 25.23
N VAL A 247 9.69 10.68 24.22
CA VAL A 247 11.15 10.68 24.01
C VAL A 247 11.84 11.80 24.81
N GLY A 248 11.07 12.67 25.46
CA GLY A 248 11.58 13.86 26.18
C GLY A 248 11.42 13.83 27.72
N GLN A 249 11.19 12.62 28.32
CA GLN A 249 11.18 12.47 29.80
C GLN A 249 12.30 11.59 30.27
#